data_833f0337b0720fb92f5717d01a2e45fe
#
_entry.id   833f0337b0720fb92f5717d01a2e45fe
#
_cell.length_a   1.000
_cell.length_b   1.000
_cell.length_c   1.000
_cell.angle_alpha   90.00
_cell.angle_beta   90.00
_cell.angle_gamma   90.00
#
_symmetry.space_group_name_H-M   'P 1'
#
loop_
_entity.id
_entity.type
_entity.pdbx_description
1 polymer ?
#
loop_
_entity_poly.entity_id
_entity_poly.type
_entity_poly.pdbx_seq_one_letter_code
_entity_poly.pdbx_strand_id
1 'polypeptide(L)'
;MSFDTQGRLWSAQVGRGWFSKGGKRTAIQYVEWDNKTTPFAIHSVSLTKTGFSVRFTEKIGKKMTPKVSSWGYHYYSTYGSPPVDQQELKVSNYQLSKDRKTVTFDVPLNEKKIYAITFTEQKNTEAKLLDFDTIYYTLNQLRPVREPRPGRNVGWSLAGSSWNRNDKSRPVPPVVPPLPFEKCSLPIPKSATALNASQWTNPNWVFDKKGVMPRGKGNNSTVKAYGDARIHLEFRFDPSDNPDWKGQLYGNSGIFLMSGYEIQVVNSFQNPTFADGTCGSIYGQHPPHVNASRKPGEWQSYDIIMKAPVFSTDGKVEEPLRVTAFHNGILIHDDAWVYGEVGGPYKKHGKRPLMIQDHKGTGVSFRNLWIVEDFPYDSGLPDFRNTFSKS
;
A
#
# COMPACT_ATOMS: atom_id res chain seq x y z
N MET A 1 -0.96 -14.02 17.56
CA MET A 1 -1.92 -14.57 16.58
C MET A 1 -1.23 -14.56 15.22
N SER A 2 -1.42 -15.61 14.43
CA SER A 2 -0.81 -15.73 13.09
C SER A 2 -1.76 -16.48 12.17
N PHE A 3 -1.76 -16.13 10.89
CA PHE A 3 -2.47 -16.91 9.88
C PHE A 3 -1.57 -18.00 9.33
N ASP A 4 -2.12 -19.19 9.08
CA ASP A 4 -1.43 -20.26 8.36
C ASP A 4 -1.69 -20.17 6.84
N THR A 5 -1.08 -21.09 6.10
CA THR A 5 -1.22 -21.17 4.64
C THR A 5 -2.64 -21.54 4.17
N GLN A 6 -3.51 -21.99 5.08
CA GLN A 6 -4.93 -22.29 4.80
C GLN A 6 -5.85 -21.13 5.20
N GLY A 7 -5.30 -20.00 5.64
CA GLY A 7 -6.05 -18.81 6.05
C GLY A 7 -6.71 -18.93 7.43
N ARG A 8 -6.31 -19.92 8.26
CA ARG A 8 -6.82 -20.06 9.62
C ARG A 8 -6.05 -19.15 10.57
N LEU A 9 -6.77 -18.43 11.40
CA LEU A 9 -6.17 -17.57 12.43
C LEU A 9 -5.85 -18.38 13.69
N TRP A 10 -4.59 -18.57 13.95
CA TRP A 10 -4.09 -19.26 15.15
C TRP A 10 -3.90 -18.29 16.32
N SER A 11 -4.34 -18.72 17.50
CA SER A 11 -4.14 -18.03 18.76
C SER A 11 -3.63 -18.97 19.81
N ALA A 12 -2.54 -18.59 20.47
CA ALA A 12 -2.04 -19.27 21.65
C ALA A 12 -2.51 -18.53 22.91
N GLN A 13 -3.08 -19.27 23.85
CA GLN A 13 -3.45 -18.78 25.17
C GLN A 13 -2.46 -19.30 26.20
N VAL A 14 -1.90 -18.39 26.98
CA VAL A 14 -1.01 -18.73 28.11
C VAL A 14 -1.65 -18.23 29.40
N GLY A 15 -1.96 -19.13 30.31
CA GLY A 15 -2.58 -18.82 31.58
C GLY A 15 -1.60 -18.28 32.62
N ARG A 16 -0.81 -17.25 32.25
CA ARG A 16 0.02 -16.49 33.20
C ARG A 16 -0.48 -15.03 33.27
N GLY A 17 -0.82 -14.63 34.48
CA GLY A 17 -1.11 -13.23 34.79
C GLY A 17 -2.59 -12.89 34.84
N TRP A 18 -2.84 -11.67 34.95
CA TRP A 18 -4.06 -10.95 35.23
C TRP A 18 -5.30 -11.56 34.58
N PHE A 19 -6.18 -12.14 35.43
CA PHE A 19 -7.57 -12.48 35.09
C PHE A 19 -7.83 -13.27 33.80
N SER A 20 -6.96 -14.20 33.41
CA SER A 20 -7.31 -15.11 32.31
C SER A 20 -8.51 -15.97 32.74
N LYS A 21 -9.69 -15.63 32.26
CA LYS A 21 -10.92 -16.43 32.43
C LYS A 21 -10.93 -17.52 31.37
N GLY A 22 -10.71 -18.75 31.76
CA GLY A 22 -10.81 -19.90 30.86
C GLY A 22 -10.57 -21.20 31.61
N GLY A 23 -11.25 -22.27 31.24
CA GLY A 23 -11.16 -23.57 31.89
C GLY A 23 -9.79 -24.29 31.69
N LYS A 24 -8.94 -23.79 30.82
CA LYS A 24 -7.61 -24.35 30.54
C LYS A 24 -6.53 -23.29 30.68
N ARG A 25 -5.41 -23.66 31.34
CA ARG A 25 -4.27 -22.75 31.55
C ARG A 25 -3.47 -22.47 30.30
N THR A 26 -3.52 -23.35 29.31
CA THR A 26 -2.84 -23.22 28.02
C THR A 26 -3.71 -23.83 26.95
N ALA A 27 -3.80 -23.16 25.82
CA ALA A 27 -4.48 -23.68 24.64
C ALA A 27 -3.84 -23.11 23.37
N ILE A 28 -3.82 -23.91 22.33
CA ILE A 28 -3.62 -23.43 20.95
C ILE A 28 -4.94 -23.67 20.24
N GLN A 29 -5.49 -22.62 19.66
CA GLN A 29 -6.78 -22.64 18.98
C GLN A 29 -6.63 -21.95 17.63
N TYR A 30 -7.49 -22.30 16.69
CA TYR A 30 -7.61 -21.57 15.44
C TYR A 30 -9.07 -21.26 15.15
N VAL A 31 -9.26 -20.18 14.39
CA VAL A 31 -10.55 -19.82 13.80
C VAL A 31 -10.42 -20.03 12.30
N GLU A 32 -11.36 -20.76 11.73
CA GLU A 32 -11.45 -21.00 10.30
C GLU A 32 -12.78 -20.41 9.79
N TRP A 33 -12.68 -19.69 8.67
CA TRP A 33 -13.88 -19.17 8.02
C TRP A 33 -14.36 -20.18 6.98
N ASP A 34 -15.67 -20.43 6.97
CA ASP A 34 -16.31 -21.41 6.07
C ASP A 34 -16.33 -20.96 4.58
N ASN A 35 -15.86 -19.77 4.26
CA ASN A 35 -15.87 -19.15 2.94
C ASN A 35 -17.28 -19.00 2.30
N LYS A 36 -18.35 -19.17 3.06
CA LYS A 36 -19.73 -19.14 2.56
C LYS A 36 -20.50 -17.93 3.06
N THR A 37 -20.26 -17.54 4.31
CA THR A 37 -21.05 -16.50 4.96
C THR A 37 -20.21 -15.24 5.13
N THR A 38 -20.60 -14.16 4.46
CA THR A 38 -20.03 -12.83 4.73
C THR A 38 -20.93 -12.14 5.76
N PRO A 39 -20.42 -11.79 6.95
CA PRO A 39 -21.21 -11.00 7.90
C PRO A 39 -21.45 -9.60 7.35
N PHE A 40 -22.60 -8.99 7.61
CA PHE A 40 -22.79 -7.57 7.34
C PHE A 40 -22.09 -6.77 8.43
N ALA A 41 -20.93 -6.27 8.13
CA ALA A 41 -20.03 -5.61 9.07
C ALA A 41 -19.38 -4.37 8.45
N ILE A 42 -18.80 -3.52 9.29
CA ILE A 42 -17.92 -2.46 8.86
C ILE A 42 -16.59 -3.09 8.49
N HIS A 43 -16.20 -2.97 7.22
CA HIS A 43 -14.96 -3.53 6.69
C HIS A 43 -13.76 -2.67 7.03
N SER A 44 -13.88 -1.34 6.84
CA SER A 44 -12.79 -0.40 7.09
C SER A 44 -13.29 1.02 7.34
N VAL A 45 -12.49 1.80 8.03
CA VAL A 45 -12.64 3.24 8.18
C VAL A 45 -11.36 3.93 7.74
N SER A 46 -11.49 5.01 6.98
CA SER A 46 -10.37 5.84 6.52
C SER A 46 -10.66 7.29 6.81
N LEU A 47 -9.62 8.05 7.19
CA LEU A 47 -9.69 9.49 7.32
C LEU A 47 -9.75 10.14 5.94
N THR A 48 -10.65 11.09 5.76
CA THR A 48 -10.67 11.99 4.58
C THR A 48 -10.13 13.37 4.98
N LYS A 49 -10.09 14.30 4.04
CA LYS A 49 -9.68 15.69 4.32
C LYS A 49 -10.56 16.38 5.35
N THR A 50 -11.86 16.06 5.36
CA THR A 50 -12.88 16.76 6.13
C THR A 50 -13.70 15.87 7.05
N GLY A 51 -13.41 14.57 7.11
CA GLY A 51 -14.17 13.61 7.90
C GLY A 51 -13.72 12.17 7.70
N PHE A 52 -14.67 11.27 7.42
CA PHE A 52 -14.41 9.84 7.32
C PHE A 52 -15.05 9.21 6.10
N SER A 53 -14.41 8.15 5.60
CA SER A 53 -14.96 7.19 4.64
C SER A 53 -15.07 5.83 5.34
N VAL A 54 -16.27 5.25 5.39
CA VAL A 54 -16.55 3.97 6.03
C VAL A 54 -17.07 2.99 4.99
N ARG A 55 -16.38 1.86 4.84
CA ARG A 55 -16.73 0.78 3.91
C ARG A 55 -17.35 -0.39 4.65
N PHE A 56 -18.40 -0.93 4.07
CA PHE A 56 -19.13 -2.10 4.57
C PHE A 56 -18.83 -3.33 3.71
N THR A 57 -18.95 -4.51 4.28
CA THR A 57 -18.80 -5.79 3.57
C THR A 57 -19.87 -6.01 2.52
N GLU A 58 -21.11 -5.54 2.80
CA GLU A 58 -22.28 -5.69 1.94
C GLU A 58 -22.91 -4.35 1.58
N LYS A 59 -23.89 -4.36 0.65
CA LYS A 59 -24.61 -3.16 0.21
C LYS A 59 -25.54 -2.67 1.32
N ILE A 60 -25.43 -1.40 1.66
CA ILE A 60 -26.34 -0.74 2.62
C ILE A 60 -27.74 -0.64 2.02
N GLY A 61 -28.75 -1.00 2.80
CA GLY A 61 -30.15 -0.85 2.47
C GLY A 61 -30.59 0.61 2.49
N LYS A 62 -31.31 1.04 3.53
CA LYS A 62 -31.69 2.43 3.73
C LYS A 62 -30.48 3.26 4.17
N LYS A 63 -30.32 4.44 3.61
CA LYS A 63 -29.30 5.41 4.01
C LYS A 63 -29.60 5.91 5.42
N MET A 64 -28.62 5.80 6.33
CA MET A 64 -28.67 6.36 7.67
C MET A 64 -27.42 7.21 7.96
N THR A 65 -27.62 8.41 8.46
CA THR A 65 -26.53 9.28 8.88
C THR A 65 -25.96 8.76 10.19
N PRO A 66 -24.63 8.54 10.31
CA PRO A 66 -24.05 8.08 11.56
C PRO A 66 -24.11 9.16 12.65
N LYS A 67 -24.17 8.73 13.90
CA LYS A 67 -23.85 9.57 15.04
C LYS A 67 -22.33 9.54 15.24
N VAL A 68 -21.74 10.71 15.47
CA VAL A 68 -20.30 10.81 15.71
C VAL A 68 -20.08 11.58 17.00
N SER A 69 -19.27 11.02 17.87
CA SER A 69 -18.77 11.72 19.05
C SER A 69 -17.23 11.68 19.10
N SER A 70 -16.62 12.64 19.76
CA SER A 70 -15.18 12.67 19.97
C SER A 70 -14.82 13.04 21.41
N TRP A 71 -13.69 12.50 21.88
CA TRP A 71 -13.14 12.81 23.20
C TRP A 71 -11.63 12.68 23.23
N GLY A 72 -11.00 13.28 24.23
CA GLY A 72 -9.61 13.06 24.59
C GLY A 72 -9.47 12.05 25.72
N TYR A 73 -8.23 11.78 26.11
CA TYR A 73 -7.88 11.00 27.27
C TYR A 73 -6.66 11.58 27.97
N HIS A 74 -6.56 11.34 29.26
CA HIS A 74 -5.38 11.67 30.01
C HIS A 74 -4.38 10.53 29.99
N TYR A 75 -3.11 10.84 29.84
CA TYR A 75 -2.04 9.85 29.94
C TYR A 75 -1.59 9.77 31.41
N TYR A 76 -2.07 8.76 32.11
CA TYR A 76 -1.74 8.50 33.53
C TYR A 76 -0.81 7.33 33.67
N SER A 77 -0.18 7.24 34.87
CA SER A 77 0.52 6.03 35.33
C SER A 77 -0.46 4.90 35.71
N THR A 78 -1.72 5.22 36.01
CA THR A 78 -2.80 4.27 36.29
C THR A 78 -3.45 3.76 35.02
N TYR A 79 -3.96 2.53 35.05
CA TYR A 79 -4.58 1.89 33.89
C TYR A 79 -5.93 2.52 33.54
N GLY A 80 -6.02 3.02 32.31
CA GLY A 80 -7.24 3.60 31.74
C GLY A 80 -7.40 5.10 32.02
N SER A 81 -8.20 5.74 31.20
CA SER A 81 -8.66 7.12 31.38
C SER A 81 -10.15 7.20 31.05
N PRO A 82 -10.94 7.95 31.81
CA PRO A 82 -12.28 8.30 31.38
C PRO A 82 -12.24 9.18 30.13
N PRO A 83 -13.29 9.22 29.30
CA PRO A 83 -13.41 10.21 28.24
C PRO A 83 -13.30 11.62 28.79
N VAL A 84 -12.48 12.44 28.12
CA VAL A 84 -12.25 13.85 28.48
C VAL A 84 -12.77 14.74 27.37
N ASP A 85 -13.52 15.79 27.70
CA ASP A 85 -14.10 16.73 26.73
C ASP A 85 -14.88 16.02 25.63
N GLN A 86 -15.76 15.09 26.03
CA GLN A 86 -16.60 14.37 25.10
C GLN A 86 -17.62 15.32 24.46
N GLN A 87 -17.70 15.27 23.13
CA GLN A 87 -18.59 16.10 22.32
C GLN A 87 -19.29 15.27 21.27
N GLU A 88 -20.56 15.55 21.03
CA GLU A 88 -21.27 15.08 19.83
C GLU A 88 -20.96 16.02 18.67
N LEU A 89 -20.66 15.44 17.50
CA LEU A 89 -20.24 16.17 16.30
C LEU A 89 -21.35 16.15 15.26
N LYS A 90 -21.58 17.31 14.66
CA LYS A 90 -22.54 17.45 13.56
C LYS A 90 -21.94 16.82 12.30
N VAL A 91 -22.62 15.83 11.76
CA VAL A 91 -22.30 15.20 10.47
C VAL A 91 -22.89 16.03 9.32
N SER A 92 -22.09 16.28 8.29
CA SER A 92 -22.50 16.97 7.07
C SER A 92 -21.98 16.25 5.82
N ASN A 93 -22.40 16.69 4.64
CA ASN A 93 -21.93 16.19 3.33
C ASN A 93 -21.96 14.65 3.21
N TYR A 94 -22.98 14.01 3.78
CA TYR A 94 -23.10 12.55 3.74
C TYR A 94 -23.36 12.07 2.30
N GLN A 95 -22.50 11.21 1.79
CA GLN A 95 -22.59 10.60 0.46
C GLN A 95 -22.54 9.07 0.55
N LEU A 96 -23.31 8.42 -0.28
CA LEU A 96 -23.28 6.96 -0.47
C LEU A 96 -22.75 6.66 -1.87
N SER A 97 -21.73 5.79 -1.95
CA SER A 97 -21.14 5.34 -3.21
C SER A 97 -22.14 4.64 -4.13
N LYS A 98 -21.87 4.61 -5.44
CA LYS A 98 -22.74 3.93 -6.44
C LYS A 98 -22.92 2.45 -6.16
N ASP A 99 -21.86 1.77 -5.66
CA ASP A 99 -21.92 0.36 -5.26
C ASP A 99 -22.64 0.13 -3.94
N ARG A 100 -23.06 1.21 -3.25
CA ARG A 100 -23.75 1.23 -1.95
C ARG A 100 -22.98 0.56 -0.81
N LYS A 101 -21.67 0.42 -0.92
CA LYS A 101 -20.83 -0.20 0.12
C LYS A 101 -20.00 0.80 0.90
N THR A 102 -19.90 2.05 0.46
CA THR A 102 -19.08 3.07 1.12
C THR A 102 -19.90 4.32 1.43
N VAL A 103 -19.82 4.82 2.64
CA VAL A 103 -20.33 6.13 3.03
C VAL A 103 -19.17 7.07 3.31
N THR A 104 -19.31 8.32 2.86
CA THR A 104 -18.37 9.39 3.16
C THR A 104 -19.14 10.55 3.80
N PHE A 105 -18.59 11.16 4.80
CA PHE A 105 -19.21 12.29 5.50
C PHE A 105 -18.17 13.19 6.15
N ASP A 106 -18.53 14.45 6.36
CA ASP A 106 -17.69 15.44 7.00
C ASP A 106 -18.08 15.61 8.46
N VAL A 107 -17.06 15.80 9.31
CA VAL A 107 -17.17 16.19 10.73
C VAL A 107 -15.98 17.05 11.10
N PRO A 108 -16.07 17.92 12.13
CA PRO A 108 -14.91 18.61 12.65
C PRO A 108 -13.82 17.62 13.09
N LEU A 109 -12.60 17.79 12.58
CA LEU A 109 -11.45 16.94 12.89
C LEU A 109 -10.48 17.66 13.80
N ASN A 110 -10.15 17.06 14.93
CA ASN A 110 -9.16 17.55 15.88
C ASN A 110 -8.16 16.44 16.20
N GLU A 111 -6.88 16.79 16.21
CA GLU A 111 -5.81 15.85 16.57
C GLU A 111 -5.91 15.40 18.04
N LYS A 112 -5.33 14.25 18.33
CA LYS A 112 -5.27 13.65 19.69
C LYS A 112 -6.66 13.38 20.28
N LYS A 113 -7.65 13.12 19.44
CA LYS A 113 -9.00 12.73 19.83
C LYS A 113 -9.33 11.31 19.34
N ILE A 114 -10.17 10.63 20.11
CA ILE A 114 -10.83 9.39 19.70
C ILE A 114 -12.19 9.78 19.14
N TYR A 115 -12.56 9.19 18.02
CA TYR A 115 -13.86 9.34 17.37
C TYR A 115 -14.62 8.03 17.47
N ALA A 116 -15.84 8.06 18.02
CA ALA A 116 -16.80 6.97 17.88
C ALA A 116 -17.78 7.30 16.77
N ILE A 117 -17.90 6.40 15.81
CA ILE A 117 -18.80 6.52 14.65
C ILE A 117 -19.81 5.39 14.76
N THR A 118 -21.10 5.71 14.98
CA THR A 118 -22.16 4.75 15.24
C THR A 118 -23.23 4.80 14.16
N PHE A 119 -23.49 3.66 13.54
CA PHE A 119 -24.54 3.46 12.53
C PHE A 119 -25.73 2.70 13.16
N THR A 120 -26.46 3.36 14.03
CA THR A 120 -27.57 2.73 14.77
C THR A 120 -28.58 2.09 13.83
N GLU A 121 -28.93 0.82 14.09
CA GLU A 121 -29.92 0.06 13.31
C GLU A 121 -29.68 0.00 11.80
N GLN A 122 -28.42 0.17 11.35
CA GLN A 122 -28.09 0.08 9.92
C GLN A 122 -28.36 -1.35 9.43
N LYS A 123 -29.10 -1.46 8.33
CA LYS A 123 -29.40 -2.73 7.65
C LYS A 123 -28.79 -2.75 6.26
N ASN A 124 -28.46 -3.96 5.79
CA ASN A 124 -28.10 -4.19 4.39
C ASN A 124 -29.36 -4.24 3.49
N THR A 125 -29.20 -4.52 2.20
CA THR A 125 -30.31 -4.64 1.23
C THR A 125 -31.23 -5.82 1.49
N GLU A 126 -30.79 -6.80 2.28
CA GLU A 126 -31.56 -7.99 2.69
C GLU A 126 -32.18 -7.85 4.10
N ALA A 127 -32.22 -6.63 4.63
CA ALA A 127 -32.72 -6.28 5.96
C ALA A 127 -31.92 -6.90 7.13
N LYS A 128 -30.74 -7.44 6.91
CA LYS A 128 -29.84 -7.94 7.95
C LYS A 128 -29.22 -6.75 8.69
N LEU A 129 -29.25 -6.79 10.03
CA LEU A 129 -28.62 -5.78 10.88
C LEU A 129 -27.10 -5.84 10.80
N LEU A 130 -26.45 -4.68 10.98
CA LEU A 130 -25.02 -4.55 11.14
C LEU A 130 -24.57 -5.24 12.43
N ASP A 131 -23.59 -6.14 12.36
CA ASP A 131 -23.15 -6.96 13.49
C ASP A 131 -22.55 -6.10 14.62
N PHE A 132 -21.74 -5.09 14.26
CA PHE A 132 -21.21 -4.09 15.19
C PHE A 132 -21.46 -2.71 14.58
N ASP A 133 -22.27 -1.92 15.24
CA ASP A 133 -22.72 -0.62 14.72
C ASP A 133 -21.78 0.53 15.02
N THR A 134 -20.82 0.35 15.91
CA THR A 134 -19.89 1.38 16.35
C THR A 134 -18.45 1.01 16.09
N ILE A 135 -17.70 1.95 15.50
CA ILE A 135 -16.25 1.85 15.35
C ILE A 135 -15.57 3.03 16.03
N TYR A 136 -14.35 2.80 16.46
CA TYR A 136 -13.49 3.80 17.08
C TYR A 136 -12.30 4.11 16.18
N TYR A 137 -12.02 5.41 16.00
CA TYR A 137 -10.87 5.88 15.24
C TYR A 137 -10.05 6.85 16.11
N THR A 138 -8.79 6.53 16.36
CA THR A 138 -7.89 7.43 17.08
C THR A 138 -7.18 8.33 16.09
N LEU A 139 -7.53 9.61 16.09
CA LEU A 139 -6.88 10.62 15.25
C LEU A 139 -5.70 11.24 16.03
N ASN A 140 -4.53 10.65 15.86
CA ASN A 140 -3.32 11.15 16.51
C ASN A 140 -2.80 12.44 15.86
N GLN A 141 -2.87 12.50 14.55
CA GLN A 141 -2.38 13.63 13.76
C GLN A 141 -3.20 13.76 12.47
N LEU A 142 -3.68 14.96 12.20
CA LEU A 142 -4.16 15.32 10.87
C LEU A 142 -2.95 15.27 9.95
N ARG A 143 -3.05 14.48 8.88
CA ARG A 143 -2.00 14.56 7.86
C ARG A 143 -2.02 15.99 7.34
N PRO A 144 -0.99 16.81 7.59
CA PRO A 144 -0.94 18.10 6.93
C PRO A 144 -0.95 17.80 5.44
N VAL A 145 -1.67 18.61 4.65
CA VAL A 145 -1.32 18.77 3.24
C VAL A 145 0.09 19.33 3.26
N ARG A 146 1.09 18.45 3.26
CA ARG A 146 2.47 18.87 3.29
C ARG A 146 2.78 19.35 1.91
N GLU A 147 2.96 20.65 1.80
CA GLU A 147 3.60 21.20 0.62
C GLU A 147 4.90 20.43 0.38
N PRO A 148 5.12 19.92 -0.83
CA PRO A 148 6.39 19.34 -1.19
C PRO A 148 7.45 20.40 -0.92
N ARG A 149 8.37 20.14 -0.02
CA ARG A 149 9.41 21.12 0.30
C ARG A 149 10.24 21.35 -0.96
N PRO A 150 10.37 22.59 -1.46
CA PRO A 150 11.34 22.89 -2.50
C PRO A 150 12.72 22.68 -1.91
N GLY A 151 13.48 21.70 -2.38
CA GLY A 151 14.79 21.41 -1.83
C GLY A 151 15.71 20.83 -2.85
N ARG A 152 16.73 21.59 -3.17
CA ARG A 152 17.90 21.13 -3.91
C ARG A 152 18.56 19.98 -3.15
N ASN A 153 18.95 18.89 -3.85
CA ASN A 153 19.96 17.88 -3.48
C ASN A 153 20.11 17.51 -1.98
N VAL A 154 19.16 17.90 -1.18
CA VAL A 154 19.07 17.52 0.22
C VAL A 154 18.28 16.25 0.23
N GLY A 155 18.82 15.21 0.76
CA GLY A 155 18.13 13.95 0.95
C GLY A 155 16.73 14.23 1.47
N TRP A 156 15.76 13.54 0.90
CA TRP A 156 14.36 13.66 1.25
C TRP A 156 14.21 13.33 2.74
N SER A 157 14.04 14.32 3.58
CA SER A 157 13.64 14.04 4.94
C SER A 157 12.15 13.73 4.94
N LEU A 158 11.79 12.55 5.36
CA LEU A 158 10.43 12.29 5.83
C LEU A 158 10.13 13.38 6.83
N ALA A 159 9.09 14.15 6.60
CA ALA A 159 8.78 15.33 7.36
C ALA A 159 8.90 15.11 8.87
N GLY A 160 9.78 15.87 9.48
CA GLY A 160 10.13 15.75 10.89
C GLY A 160 11.18 14.68 11.20
N SER A 161 11.64 13.86 10.25
CA SER A 161 12.79 13.00 10.42
C SER A 161 14.04 13.69 9.89
N SER A 162 15.17 13.52 10.56
CA SER A 162 16.49 13.96 10.10
C SER A 162 17.10 13.01 9.05
N TRP A 163 16.29 12.10 8.47
CA TRP A 163 16.79 11.08 7.59
C TRP A 163 17.05 11.62 6.20
N ASN A 164 18.25 11.42 5.75
CA ASN A 164 18.69 11.75 4.40
C ASN A 164 18.54 10.54 3.48
N ARG A 165 18.45 10.78 2.19
CA ARG A 165 18.54 9.73 1.18
C ARG A 165 19.85 8.94 1.36
N ASN A 166 19.75 7.61 1.29
CA ASN A 166 20.87 6.68 1.49
C ASN A 166 21.48 6.75 2.91
N ASP A 167 20.70 7.15 3.90
CA ASP A 167 21.14 7.17 5.29
C ASP A 167 21.27 5.73 5.82
N LYS A 168 22.49 5.38 6.17
CA LYS A 168 22.83 4.04 6.72
C LYS A 168 22.27 3.79 8.12
N SER A 169 21.88 4.83 8.83
CA SER A 169 21.27 4.72 10.17
C SER A 169 19.78 4.33 10.12
N ARG A 170 19.14 4.43 8.95
CA ARG A 170 17.72 4.03 8.80
C ARG A 170 17.56 2.53 9.04
N PRO A 171 16.52 2.10 9.76
CA PRO A 171 16.23 0.69 9.97
C PRO A 171 16.08 -0.06 8.64
N VAL A 172 16.85 -1.11 8.46
CA VAL A 172 16.73 -1.99 7.30
C VAL A 172 15.43 -2.79 7.43
N PRO A 173 14.64 -2.92 6.36
CA PRO A 173 13.42 -3.69 6.38
C PRO A 173 13.66 -5.14 6.82
N PRO A 174 12.84 -5.70 7.74
CA PRO A 174 12.99 -7.08 8.16
C PRO A 174 12.75 -8.04 6.99
N VAL A 175 13.55 -9.09 6.91
CA VAL A 175 13.39 -10.13 5.88
C VAL A 175 12.22 -11.02 6.25
N VAL A 176 11.32 -11.24 5.29
CA VAL A 176 10.20 -12.18 5.41
C VAL A 176 10.21 -13.15 4.24
N PRO A 177 9.78 -14.41 4.44
CA PRO A 177 9.65 -15.34 3.33
C PRO A 177 8.60 -14.85 2.33
N PRO A 178 8.89 -14.87 1.02
CA PRO A 178 7.91 -14.58 -0.01
C PRO A 178 6.83 -15.66 -0.06
N LEU A 179 5.64 -15.33 -0.58
CA LEU A 179 4.64 -16.36 -0.90
C LEU A 179 5.18 -17.31 -1.99
N PRO A 180 4.68 -18.56 -2.12
CA PRO A 180 4.93 -19.39 -3.28
C PRO A 180 4.65 -18.61 -4.57
N PHE A 181 5.49 -18.82 -5.62
CA PHE A 181 5.44 -17.96 -6.80
C PHE A 181 4.06 -17.98 -7.48
N GLU A 182 3.40 -19.11 -7.54
CA GLU A 182 2.05 -19.30 -8.10
C GLU A 182 0.94 -18.57 -7.32
N LYS A 183 1.25 -18.12 -6.11
CA LYS A 183 0.34 -17.41 -5.21
C LYS A 183 0.72 -15.95 -4.97
N CYS A 184 1.80 -15.48 -5.57
CA CYS A 184 2.37 -14.17 -5.25
C CYS A 184 1.83 -13.01 -6.10
N SER A 185 0.94 -13.29 -7.05
CA SER A 185 0.36 -12.26 -7.92
C SER A 185 -1.14 -12.10 -7.66
N LEU A 186 -1.59 -10.86 -7.71
CA LEU A 186 -3.02 -10.56 -7.68
C LEU A 186 -3.69 -11.05 -8.97
N PRO A 187 -4.97 -11.47 -8.92
CA PRO A 187 -5.70 -11.89 -10.12
C PRO A 187 -5.63 -10.84 -11.23
N ILE A 188 -5.40 -11.31 -12.47
CA ILE A 188 -5.36 -10.45 -13.65
C ILE A 188 -6.79 -9.99 -13.98
N PRO A 189 -7.09 -8.68 -13.95
CA PRO A 189 -8.40 -8.19 -14.34
C PRO A 189 -8.65 -8.36 -15.84
N LYS A 190 -9.91 -8.53 -16.25
CA LYS A 190 -10.28 -8.60 -17.68
C LYS A 190 -9.91 -7.32 -18.44
N SER A 191 -9.82 -6.17 -17.76
CA SER A 191 -9.43 -4.88 -18.32
C SER A 191 -7.91 -4.68 -18.41
N ALA A 192 -7.10 -5.67 -18.03
CA ALA A 192 -5.65 -5.57 -18.12
C ALA A 192 -5.18 -5.57 -19.56
N THR A 193 -4.31 -4.61 -19.89
CA THR A 193 -3.63 -4.52 -21.18
C THR A 193 -2.20 -5.03 -21.03
N ALA A 194 -1.84 -6.08 -21.77
CA ALA A 194 -0.47 -6.58 -21.79
C ALA A 194 0.47 -5.57 -22.45
N LEU A 195 1.64 -5.36 -21.86
CA LEU A 195 2.70 -4.51 -22.40
C LEU A 195 3.69 -5.37 -23.20
N ASN A 196 3.35 -5.65 -24.45
CA ASN A 196 4.20 -6.37 -25.39
C ASN A 196 5.19 -5.41 -26.12
N ALA A 197 5.98 -5.93 -27.05
CA ALA A 197 7.05 -5.18 -27.73
C ALA A 197 6.57 -3.88 -28.39
N SER A 198 5.36 -3.84 -28.94
CA SER A 198 4.83 -2.63 -29.62
C SER A 198 4.44 -1.51 -28.65
N GLN A 199 4.33 -1.78 -27.37
CA GLN A 199 4.01 -0.79 -26.34
C GLN A 199 5.25 -0.04 -25.81
N TRP A 200 6.47 -0.37 -26.27
CA TRP A 200 7.71 0.21 -25.77
C TRP A 200 8.45 1.02 -26.83
N THR A 201 9.13 2.07 -26.38
CA THR A 201 9.80 3.04 -27.30
C THR A 201 11.23 2.67 -27.64
N ASN A 202 11.93 1.91 -26.78
CA ASN A 202 13.35 1.62 -26.97
C ASN A 202 13.55 0.25 -27.64
N PRO A 203 14.02 0.20 -28.92
CA PRO A 203 14.19 -1.03 -29.66
C PRO A 203 15.34 -1.93 -29.14
N ASN A 204 16.19 -1.42 -28.23
CA ASN A 204 17.25 -2.23 -27.63
C ASN A 204 16.74 -3.21 -26.55
N TRP A 205 15.49 -3.05 -26.14
CA TRP A 205 14.82 -3.97 -25.19
C TRP A 205 13.94 -4.96 -25.97
N VAL A 206 14.51 -6.11 -26.26
CA VAL A 206 13.88 -7.09 -27.16
C VAL A 206 13.28 -8.22 -26.36
N PHE A 207 12.00 -8.49 -26.58
CA PHE A 207 11.34 -9.69 -26.04
C PHE A 207 11.82 -10.94 -26.78
N ASP A 208 12.21 -11.95 -26.02
CA ASP A 208 12.50 -13.28 -26.57
C ASP A 208 11.21 -14.04 -26.93
N LYS A 209 11.38 -15.24 -27.51
CA LYS A 209 10.26 -16.12 -27.90
C LYS A 209 9.40 -16.58 -26.70
N LYS A 210 9.89 -16.46 -25.47
CA LYS A 210 9.19 -16.80 -24.22
C LYS A 210 8.53 -15.59 -23.56
N GLY A 211 8.57 -14.41 -24.20
CA GLY A 211 8.03 -13.17 -23.66
C GLY A 211 8.88 -12.58 -22.55
N VAL A 212 10.15 -12.96 -22.45
CA VAL A 212 11.11 -12.36 -21.53
C VAL A 212 11.82 -11.19 -22.21
N MET A 213 11.92 -10.08 -21.55
CA MET A 213 12.61 -8.87 -21.97
C MET A 213 13.85 -8.65 -21.09
N PRO A 214 15.05 -9.11 -21.52
CA PRO A 214 16.30 -8.77 -20.84
C PRO A 214 16.57 -7.27 -20.89
N ARG A 215 17.32 -6.76 -19.92
CA ARG A 215 17.75 -5.37 -19.90
C ARG A 215 18.48 -5.01 -21.19
N GLY A 216 17.96 -4.01 -21.89
CA GLY A 216 18.59 -3.39 -23.05
C GLY A 216 19.48 -2.20 -22.66
N LYS A 217 20.02 -1.51 -23.66
CA LYS A 217 20.81 -0.29 -23.47
C LYS A 217 19.92 0.95 -23.47
N GLY A 218 20.05 1.78 -22.45
CA GLY A 218 19.24 2.98 -22.21
C GLY A 218 17.86 2.66 -21.63
N ASN A 219 17.24 3.61 -20.98
CA ASN A 219 15.90 3.42 -20.38
C ASN A 219 14.87 3.06 -21.43
N ASN A 220 13.83 2.31 -21.03
CA ASN A 220 12.72 1.96 -21.88
C ASN A 220 11.40 2.51 -21.31
N SER A 221 10.67 3.25 -22.12
CA SER A 221 9.40 3.84 -21.73
C SER A 221 8.25 3.26 -22.55
N THR A 222 7.05 3.24 -21.97
CA THR A 222 5.86 2.89 -22.74
C THR A 222 5.52 3.99 -23.72
N VAL A 223 4.96 3.62 -24.87
CA VAL A 223 4.43 4.57 -25.88
C VAL A 223 3.29 5.38 -25.28
N LYS A 224 2.44 4.74 -24.52
CA LYS A 224 1.26 5.34 -23.88
C LYS A 224 1.63 5.93 -22.52
N ALA A 225 0.99 7.05 -22.16
CA ALA A 225 1.05 7.71 -20.87
C ALA A 225 -0.11 7.25 -19.97
N TYR A 226 0.16 7.10 -18.67
CA TYR A 226 -0.79 6.62 -17.68
C TYR A 226 -0.93 7.59 -16.51
N GLY A 227 -2.11 7.60 -15.89
CA GLY A 227 -2.43 8.26 -14.62
C GLY A 227 -2.70 7.21 -13.55
N ASP A 228 -3.89 7.25 -12.93
CA ASP A 228 -4.32 6.22 -11.99
C ASP A 228 -4.24 4.85 -12.65
N ALA A 229 -3.54 3.92 -12.02
CA ALA A 229 -3.31 2.63 -12.64
C ALA A 229 -3.02 1.53 -11.63
N ARG A 230 -3.28 0.29 -12.04
CA ARG A 230 -2.71 -0.91 -11.44
C ARG A 230 -1.74 -1.53 -12.44
N ILE A 231 -0.52 -1.80 -11.98
CA ILE A 231 0.60 -2.28 -12.78
C ILE A 231 1.06 -3.60 -12.18
N HIS A 232 1.28 -4.59 -13.04
CA HIS A 232 1.93 -5.84 -12.66
C HIS A 232 3.15 -6.06 -13.54
N LEU A 233 4.19 -6.60 -12.94
CA LEU A 233 5.37 -7.06 -13.66
C LEU A 233 6.09 -8.14 -12.87
N GLU A 234 6.75 -9.03 -13.63
CA GLU A 234 7.69 -9.98 -13.06
C GLU A 234 9.11 -9.62 -13.48
N PHE A 235 10.07 -9.80 -12.57
CA PHE A 235 11.47 -9.54 -12.83
C PHE A 235 12.37 -10.61 -12.20
N ARG A 236 13.59 -10.72 -12.74
CA ARG A 236 14.57 -11.70 -12.28
C ARG A 236 15.97 -11.11 -12.40
N PHE A 237 16.75 -11.26 -11.35
CA PHE A 237 18.17 -10.90 -11.37
C PHE A 237 19.00 -12.03 -11.92
N ASP A 238 20.01 -11.71 -12.75
CA ASP A 238 20.96 -12.70 -13.21
C ASP A 238 21.86 -13.14 -12.03
N PRO A 239 22.01 -14.44 -11.79
CA PRO A 239 22.93 -14.94 -10.76
C PRO A 239 24.38 -14.53 -11.09
N SER A 240 25.15 -14.22 -10.06
CA SER A 240 26.58 -13.95 -10.23
C SER A 240 27.32 -14.30 -8.95
N ASP A 241 28.45 -14.97 -9.11
CA ASP A 241 29.40 -15.28 -8.04
C ASP A 241 30.51 -14.23 -7.93
N ASN A 242 30.49 -13.18 -8.76
CA ASN A 242 31.46 -12.10 -8.71
C ASN A 242 31.26 -11.24 -7.45
N PRO A 243 32.24 -11.18 -6.52
CA PRO A 243 32.14 -10.44 -5.25
C PRO A 243 32.01 -8.91 -5.43
N ASP A 244 32.32 -8.38 -6.61
CA ASP A 244 32.14 -6.96 -6.93
C ASP A 244 30.67 -6.57 -7.13
N TRP A 245 29.81 -7.56 -7.44
CA TRP A 245 28.37 -7.35 -7.53
C TRP A 245 27.74 -7.36 -6.15
N LYS A 246 27.70 -6.21 -5.51
CA LYS A 246 27.11 -6.00 -4.19
C LYS A 246 26.38 -4.66 -4.07
N GLY A 247 25.50 -4.54 -3.09
CA GLY A 247 24.70 -3.34 -2.86
C GLY A 247 23.94 -2.95 -4.14
N GLN A 248 24.05 -1.70 -4.53
CA GLN A 248 23.35 -1.13 -5.71
C GLN A 248 23.91 -1.59 -7.07
N LEU A 249 24.97 -2.39 -7.09
CA LEU A 249 25.52 -2.93 -8.33
C LEU A 249 25.07 -4.36 -8.64
N TYR A 250 24.30 -4.99 -7.75
CA TYR A 250 23.79 -6.34 -7.97
C TYR A 250 22.34 -6.33 -8.43
N GLY A 251 22.13 -6.45 -9.74
CA GLY A 251 20.79 -6.51 -10.33
C GLY A 251 20.00 -5.22 -10.09
N ASN A 252 20.45 -4.11 -10.64
CA ASN A 252 19.81 -2.82 -10.43
C ASN A 252 19.01 -2.36 -11.66
N SER A 253 17.81 -1.88 -11.40
CA SER A 253 16.88 -1.23 -12.30
C SER A 253 15.88 -0.41 -11.46
N GLY A 254 14.89 0.19 -12.09
CA GLY A 254 13.81 0.90 -11.41
C GLY A 254 12.54 0.90 -12.26
N ILE A 255 11.39 0.80 -11.61
CA ILE A 255 10.09 1.01 -12.25
C ILE A 255 9.66 2.43 -11.95
N PHE A 256 9.77 3.29 -12.95
CA PHE A 256 9.41 4.70 -12.83
C PHE A 256 7.95 4.91 -13.19
N LEU A 257 7.12 5.04 -12.18
CA LEU A 257 5.74 5.43 -12.30
C LEU A 257 5.71 6.85 -12.88
N MET A 258 4.91 7.05 -13.94
CA MET A 258 4.81 8.34 -14.63
C MET A 258 6.18 8.97 -14.95
N SER A 259 7.19 8.16 -15.24
CA SER A 259 8.58 8.55 -15.55
C SER A 259 9.29 9.41 -14.50
N GLY A 260 8.71 9.58 -13.33
CA GLY A 260 9.24 10.47 -12.28
C GLY A 260 9.40 9.82 -10.90
N TYR A 261 8.67 8.75 -10.61
CA TYR A 261 8.54 8.19 -9.27
C TYR A 261 8.97 6.73 -9.26
N GLU A 262 10.08 6.43 -8.62
CA GLU A 262 10.73 5.14 -8.74
C GLU A 262 10.32 4.15 -7.64
N ILE A 263 9.90 2.97 -8.05
CA ILE A 263 9.91 1.77 -7.23
C ILE A 263 11.17 0.98 -7.57
N GLN A 264 12.04 0.83 -6.57
CA GLN A 264 13.37 0.26 -6.74
C GLN A 264 13.32 -1.24 -7.12
N VAL A 265 14.14 -1.61 -8.11
CA VAL A 265 14.44 -2.98 -8.47
C VAL A 265 15.92 -3.22 -8.25
N VAL A 266 16.29 -3.93 -7.20
CA VAL A 266 17.68 -4.28 -6.88
C VAL A 266 17.69 -5.62 -6.15
N ASN A 267 18.72 -6.44 -6.36
CA ASN A 267 18.82 -7.65 -5.56
C ASN A 267 19.04 -7.28 -4.08
N SER A 268 18.07 -7.66 -3.23
CA SER A 268 18.11 -7.46 -1.77
C SER A 268 18.11 -8.79 -0.99
N PHE A 269 18.24 -9.92 -1.70
CA PHE A 269 18.41 -11.22 -1.07
C PHE A 269 19.88 -11.35 -0.61
N GLN A 270 20.10 -11.36 0.70
CA GLN A 270 21.43 -11.43 1.33
C GLN A 270 22.43 -10.37 0.77
N ASN A 271 21.92 -9.26 0.28
CA ASN A 271 22.69 -8.17 -0.31
C ASN A 271 22.33 -6.85 0.37
N PRO A 272 23.02 -6.46 1.44
CA PRO A 272 22.72 -5.24 2.20
C PRO A 272 22.89 -3.98 1.34
N THR A 273 21.90 -3.10 1.43
CA THR A 273 21.90 -1.78 0.81
C THR A 273 21.21 -0.78 1.74
N PHE A 274 21.01 0.45 1.28
CA PHE A 274 20.29 1.46 2.05
C PHE A 274 18.83 1.03 2.24
N ALA A 275 18.23 1.36 3.38
CA ALA A 275 16.84 1.04 3.65
C ALA A 275 15.88 1.58 2.58
N ASP A 276 16.08 2.84 2.17
CA ASP A 276 15.30 3.54 1.14
C ASP A 276 15.81 3.31 -0.29
N GLY A 277 16.74 2.41 -0.48
CA GLY A 277 17.28 1.97 -1.78
C GLY A 277 17.26 0.44 -1.94
N THR A 278 16.58 -0.29 -1.02
CA THR A 278 16.38 -1.74 -1.14
C THR A 278 15.25 -2.06 -2.13
N CYS A 279 15.12 -3.32 -2.52
CA CYS A 279 14.08 -3.79 -3.44
C CYS A 279 12.70 -3.40 -2.95
N GLY A 280 11.91 -2.75 -3.79
CA GLY A 280 10.56 -2.29 -3.46
C GLY A 280 10.49 -0.94 -2.76
N SER A 281 11.59 -0.28 -2.41
CA SER A 281 11.51 1.08 -1.84
C SER A 281 10.93 2.07 -2.85
N ILE A 282 10.17 3.04 -2.36
CA ILE A 282 9.95 4.30 -3.08
C ILE A 282 11.27 5.05 -2.93
N TYR A 283 12.10 5.00 -3.98
CA TYR A 283 13.53 5.27 -3.92
C TYR A 283 13.87 6.61 -3.27
N GLY A 284 14.72 6.54 -2.23
CA GLY A 284 15.16 7.70 -1.47
C GLY A 284 14.10 8.33 -0.57
N GLN A 285 12.91 7.74 -0.47
CA GLN A 285 11.78 8.28 0.31
C GLN A 285 11.28 7.28 1.36
N HIS A 286 10.73 6.15 0.94
CA HIS A 286 10.16 5.17 1.83
C HIS A 286 10.83 3.80 1.66
N PRO A 287 11.45 3.26 2.72
CA PRO A 287 11.76 1.83 2.74
C PRO A 287 10.49 1.00 2.60
N PRO A 288 10.53 -0.18 1.98
CA PRO A 288 9.42 -1.12 2.07
C PRO A 288 9.22 -1.58 3.51
N HIS A 289 8.01 -1.95 3.89
CA HIS A 289 7.71 -2.44 5.23
C HIS A 289 8.53 -3.68 5.58
N VAL A 290 8.78 -4.53 4.58
CA VAL A 290 9.55 -5.77 4.70
C VAL A 290 10.34 -6.05 3.42
N ASN A 291 11.41 -6.84 3.52
CA ASN A 291 12.16 -7.37 2.38
C ASN A 291 11.67 -8.79 2.09
N ALA A 292 10.88 -8.96 1.04
CA ALA A 292 10.34 -10.23 0.56
C ALA A 292 11.08 -10.75 -0.68
N SER A 293 12.36 -10.40 -0.86
CA SER A 293 13.15 -10.76 -2.03
C SER A 293 13.44 -12.25 -2.12
N ARG A 294 13.35 -12.78 -3.35
CA ARG A 294 13.85 -14.11 -3.71
C ARG A 294 15.31 -14.05 -4.09
N LYS A 295 15.98 -15.20 -4.07
CA LYS A 295 17.39 -15.28 -4.52
C LYS A 295 17.51 -14.97 -6.03
N PRO A 296 18.69 -14.48 -6.48
CA PRO A 296 18.98 -14.34 -7.90
C PRO A 296 18.71 -15.62 -8.67
N GLY A 297 18.24 -15.49 -9.91
CA GLY A 297 17.80 -16.61 -10.74
C GLY A 297 16.32 -16.97 -10.60
N GLU A 298 15.67 -16.57 -9.51
CA GLU A 298 14.23 -16.78 -9.32
C GLU A 298 13.42 -15.57 -9.78
N TRP A 299 12.24 -15.81 -10.37
CA TRP A 299 11.30 -14.78 -10.74
C TRP A 299 10.65 -14.17 -9.50
N GLN A 300 10.48 -12.86 -9.53
CA GLN A 300 9.84 -12.06 -8.51
C GLN A 300 8.72 -11.23 -9.16
N SER A 301 7.75 -10.80 -8.38
CA SER A 301 6.64 -10.00 -8.88
C SER A 301 6.44 -8.72 -8.10
N TYR A 302 6.05 -7.66 -8.81
CA TYR A 302 5.41 -6.49 -8.25
C TYR A 302 3.96 -6.40 -8.72
N ASP A 303 3.06 -6.11 -7.79
CA ASP A 303 1.75 -5.54 -8.03
C ASP A 303 1.74 -4.13 -7.42
N ILE A 304 1.59 -3.12 -8.25
CA ILE A 304 1.66 -1.71 -7.87
C ILE A 304 0.34 -1.05 -8.23
N ILE A 305 -0.26 -0.37 -7.27
CA ILE A 305 -1.47 0.42 -7.47
C ILE A 305 -1.10 1.86 -7.17
N MET A 306 -1.34 2.74 -8.13
CA MET A 306 -1.01 4.16 -7.98
C MET A 306 -2.22 5.05 -8.21
N LYS A 307 -2.31 6.12 -7.42
CA LYS A 307 -3.15 7.28 -7.67
C LYS A 307 -2.25 8.43 -8.09
N ALA A 308 -2.48 8.96 -9.27
CA ALA A 308 -1.67 10.04 -9.83
C ALA A 308 -1.76 11.32 -8.98
N PRO A 309 -0.72 12.17 -8.98
CA PRO A 309 -0.76 13.43 -8.26
C PRO A 309 -1.72 14.40 -8.93
N VAL A 310 -2.38 15.22 -8.11
CA VAL A 310 -3.24 16.31 -8.58
C VAL A 310 -2.52 17.64 -8.37
N PHE A 311 -2.54 18.48 -9.41
CA PHE A 311 -1.90 19.79 -9.37
C PHE A 311 -2.93 20.90 -9.56
N SER A 312 -2.78 21.98 -8.81
CA SER A 312 -3.50 23.23 -9.02
C SER A 312 -3.13 23.90 -10.35
N THR A 313 -3.87 24.91 -10.70
CA THR A 313 -3.60 25.70 -11.92
C THR A 313 -2.23 26.38 -11.89
N ASP A 314 -1.78 26.82 -10.73
CA ASP A 314 -0.48 27.46 -10.49
C ASP A 314 0.67 26.44 -10.31
N GLY A 315 0.40 25.13 -10.46
CA GLY A 315 1.41 24.08 -10.48
C GLY A 315 1.79 23.51 -9.12
N LYS A 316 1.10 23.90 -8.06
CA LYS A 316 1.28 23.29 -6.72
C LYS A 316 0.62 21.92 -6.66
N VAL A 317 1.19 21.01 -5.89
CA VAL A 317 0.56 19.71 -5.61
C VAL A 317 -0.58 19.91 -4.63
N GLU A 318 -1.77 19.53 -5.03
CA GLU A 318 -2.95 19.46 -4.16
C GLU A 318 -3.09 18.07 -3.53
N GLU A 319 -2.86 17.01 -4.33
CA GLU A 319 -2.77 15.63 -3.84
C GLU A 319 -1.46 15.01 -4.35
N PRO A 320 -0.61 14.47 -3.45
CA PRO A 320 0.60 13.76 -3.87
C PRO A 320 0.26 12.43 -4.53
N LEU A 321 1.18 11.88 -5.32
CA LEU A 321 1.11 10.49 -5.78
C LEU A 321 0.98 9.57 -4.58
N ARG A 322 0.07 8.61 -4.64
CA ARG A 322 -0.15 7.57 -3.63
C ARG A 322 0.14 6.20 -4.22
N VAL A 323 0.81 5.36 -3.44
CA VAL A 323 1.22 4.03 -3.88
C VAL A 323 0.85 2.98 -2.83
N THR A 324 0.19 1.92 -3.29
CA THR A 324 0.10 0.64 -2.58
C THR A 324 0.81 -0.40 -3.43
N ALA A 325 1.75 -1.13 -2.83
CA ALA A 325 2.57 -2.07 -3.58
C ALA A 325 2.77 -3.38 -2.83
N PHE A 326 2.84 -4.46 -3.60
CA PHE A 326 3.13 -5.81 -3.13
C PHE A 326 4.39 -6.32 -3.84
N HIS A 327 5.26 -6.97 -3.07
CA HIS A 327 6.43 -7.68 -3.58
C HIS A 327 6.30 -9.16 -3.24
N ASN A 328 6.28 -10.01 -4.24
CA ASN A 328 6.09 -11.46 -4.06
C ASN A 328 4.86 -11.80 -3.19
N GLY A 329 3.76 -11.08 -3.39
CA GLY A 329 2.50 -11.24 -2.66
C GLY A 329 2.46 -10.59 -1.28
N ILE A 330 3.56 -10.03 -0.79
CA ILE A 330 3.63 -9.39 0.51
C ILE A 330 3.45 -7.88 0.35
N LEU A 331 2.57 -7.27 1.15
CA LEU A 331 2.35 -5.82 1.17
C LEU A 331 3.61 -5.10 1.65
N ILE A 332 4.19 -4.27 0.79
CA ILE A 332 5.42 -3.50 1.08
C ILE A 332 5.17 -2.00 1.25
N HIS A 333 4.09 -1.48 0.65
CA HIS A 333 3.61 -0.11 0.87
C HIS A 333 2.09 -0.12 0.94
N ASP A 334 1.53 0.52 1.96
CA ASP A 334 0.10 0.68 2.16
C ASP A 334 -0.25 2.16 2.11
N ASP A 335 -0.82 2.61 0.98
CA ASP A 335 -1.24 3.99 0.76
C ASP A 335 -0.13 5.02 1.04
N ALA A 336 1.09 4.72 0.61
CA ALA A 336 2.25 5.57 0.85
C ALA A 336 2.19 6.84 -0.01
N TRP A 337 2.42 7.98 0.63
CA TRP A 337 2.49 9.27 -0.06
C TRP A 337 3.89 9.51 -0.59
N VAL A 338 4.00 9.80 -1.87
CA VAL A 338 5.27 10.14 -2.52
C VAL A 338 5.45 11.65 -2.48
N TYR A 339 6.60 12.14 -2.02
CA TYR A 339 6.80 13.56 -1.74
C TYR A 339 7.46 14.34 -2.89
N GLY A 340 7.67 13.71 -4.05
CA GLY A 340 8.24 14.33 -5.24
C GLY A 340 8.85 13.31 -6.19
N GLU A 341 9.41 13.80 -7.29
CA GLU A 341 10.11 12.98 -8.26
C GLU A 341 11.46 12.51 -7.71
N VAL A 342 12.04 11.46 -8.30
CA VAL A 342 13.38 11.01 -7.94
C VAL A 342 14.39 12.16 -8.12
N GLY A 343 15.04 12.54 -7.02
CA GLY A 343 16.06 13.59 -7.00
C GLY A 343 15.54 15.03 -7.03
N GLY A 344 14.22 15.25 -6.90
CA GLY A 344 13.70 16.61 -6.91
C GLY A 344 12.25 16.76 -6.42
N PRO A 345 11.77 18.02 -6.31
CA PRO A 345 10.38 18.29 -5.99
C PRO A 345 9.45 17.86 -7.13
N TYR A 346 8.16 17.85 -6.86
CA TYR A 346 7.16 17.75 -7.91
C TYR A 346 7.33 18.85 -8.97
N LYS A 347 7.12 18.45 -10.22
CA LYS A 347 6.92 19.37 -11.33
C LYS A 347 5.53 19.09 -11.90
N LYS A 348 4.74 20.13 -12.16
CA LYS A 348 3.40 19.96 -12.75
C LYS A 348 3.45 19.14 -14.03
N HIS A 349 2.65 18.09 -14.09
CA HIS A 349 2.51 17.24 -15.27
C HIS A 349 1.12 16.59 -15.33
N GLY A 350 0.75 16.09 -16.50
CA GLY A 350 -0.40 15.20 -16.68
C GLY A 350 0.01 13.73 -16.62
N LYS A 351 -0.73 12.87 -17.33
CA LYS A 351 -0.33 11.47 -17.55
C LYS A 351 1.06 11.42 -18.20
N ARG A 352 1.89 10.46 -17.77
CA ARG A 352 3.24 10.23 -18.32
C ARG A 352 3.48 8.73 -18.52
N PRO A 353 4.44 8.33 -19.37
CA PRO A 353 4.78 6.93 -19.58
C PRO A 353 5.24 6.21 -18.30
N LEU A 354 5.03 4.90 -18.25
CA LEU A 354 5.77 4.02 -17.38
C LEU A 354 7.18 3.84 -17.97
N MET A 355 8.23 3.84 -17.15
CA MET A 355 9.60 3.67 -17.62
C MET A 355 10.31 2.60 -16.81
N ILE A 356 11.11 1.79 -17.47
CA ILE A 356 12.05 0.84 -16.86
C ILE A 356 13.46 1.38 -17.05
N GLN A 357 14.23 1.43 -15.97
CA GLN A 357 15.57 1.98 -15.96
C GLN A 357 16.61 0.97 -16.48
N ASP A 358 17.52 1.43 -17.32
CA ASP A 358 18.81 0.80 -17.54
C ASP A 358 19.81 1.34 -16.50
N HIS A 359 20.25 0.49 -15.58
CA HIS A 359 21.23 0.85 -14.57
C HIS A 359 22.49 -0.03 -14.69
N LYS A 360 23.64 0.49 -14.25
CA LYS A 360 24.89 -0.28 -14.17
C LYS A 360 24.72 -1.46 -13.21
N GLY A 361 25.46 -2.54 -13.48
CA GLY A 361 25.46 -3.73 -12.64
C GLY A 361 25.12 -5.00 -13.41
N THR A 362 24.76 -6.06 -12.69
CA THR A 362 24.29 -7.32 -13.29
C THR A 362 22.95 -7.14 -13.98
N GLY A 363 22.64 -8.07 -14.91
CA GLY A 363 21.42 -8.03 -15.69
C GLY A 363 20.14 -8.20 -14.84
N VAL A 364 19.07 -7.59 -15.34
CA VAL A 364 17.71 -7.79 -14.86
C VAL A 364 16.84 -8.12 -16.06
N SER A 365 16.03 -9.17 -15.95
CA SER A 365 15.08 -9.55 -16.98
C SER A 365 13.67 -9.32 -16.50
N PHE A 366 12.76 -8.94 -17.42
CA PHE A 366 11.36 -8.65 -17.14
C PHE A 366 10.44 -9.53 -17.97
N ARG A 367 9.26 -9.85 -17.47
CA ARG A 367 8.20 -10.55 -18.20
C ARG A 367 6.83 -10.27 -17.59
N ASN A 368 5.78 -10.74 -18.21
CA ASN A 368 4.40 -10.68 -17.72
C ASN A 368 3.99 -9.27 -17.25
N LEU A 369 4.32 -8.26 -18.09
CA LEU A 369 3.98 -6.89 -17.78
C LEU A 369 2.58 -6.58 -18.31
N TRP A 370 1.72 -6.03 -17.45
CA TRP A 370 0.42 -5.53 -17.85
C TRP A 370 -0.03 -4.35 -16.96
N ILE A 371 -0.98 -3.58 -17.48
CA ILE A 371 -1.51 -2.41 -16.81
C ILE A 371 -3.04 -2.34 -16.93
N VAL A 372 -3.69 -1.90 -15.86
CA VAL A 372 -5.10 -1.49 -15.84
C VAL A 372 -5.12 0.01 -15.65
N GLU A 373 -5.68 0.71 -16.64
CA GLU A 373 -5.80 2.17 -16.58
C GLU A 373 -7.02 2.61 -15.78
N ASP A 374 -6.95 3.86 -15.31
CA ASP A 374 -8.00 4.52 -14.54
C ASP A 374 -8.54 3.62 -13.42
N PHE A 375 -7.61 2.88 -12.79
CA PHE A 375 -7.93 1.94 -11.72
C PHE A 375 -8.46 2.71 -10.50
N PRO A 376 -9.62 2.33 -9.93
CA PRO A 376 -10.24 3.06 -8.83
C PRO A 376 -9.48 2.83 -7.52
N TYR A 377 -8.43 3.61 -7.27
CA TYR A 377 -7.52 3.48 -6.14
C TYR A 377 -8.25 3.37 -4.79
N ASP A 378 -9.14 4.33 -4.50
CA ASP A 378 -9.80 4.43 -3.19
C ASP A 378 -10.86 3.34 -2.96
N SER A 379 -11.44 2.75 -4.01
CA SER A 379 -12.48 1.71 -3.91
C SER A 379 -11.94 0.29 -4.15
N GLY A 380 -10.79 0.14 -4.79
CA GLY A 380 -10.21 -1.15 -5.15
C GLY A 380 -9.30 -1.77 -4.08
N LEU A 381 -8.67 -0.95 -3.24
CA LEU A 381 -7.66 -1.40 -2.28
C LEU A 381 -8.14 -2.40 -1.22
N PRO A 382 -9.35 -2.28 -0.64
CA PRO A 382 -9.80 -3.23 0.38
C PRO A 382 -9.88 -4.67 -0.11
N ASP A 383 -10.20 -4.89 -1.37
CA ASP A 383 -10.35 -6.23 -1.93
C ASP A 383 -8.99 -6.93 -2.12
N PHE A 384 -7.93 -6.18 -2.33
CA PHE A 384 -6.58 -6.74 -2.49
C PHE A 384 -5.97 -7.26 -1.19
N ARG A 385 -6.23 -6.61 -0.06
CA ARG A 385 -5.76 -7.07 1.25
C ARG A 385 -6.31 -8.46 1.59
N ASN A 386 -7.49 -8.80 1.08
CA ASN A 386 -8.14 -10.09 1.29
C ASN A 386 -7.78 -11.13 0.24
N THR A 387 -7.22 -10.74 -0.90
CA THR A 387 -6.94 -11.67 -2.01
C THR A 387 -5.79 -12.62 -1.68
N PHE A 388 -4.76 -12.13 -1.00
CA PHE A 388 -3.63 -12.95 -0.56
C PHE A 388 -3.93 -13.81 0.68
N SER A 389 -5.00 -13.52 1.42
CA SER A 389 -5.44 -14.35 2.54
C SER A 389 -6.27 -15.56 2.11
N LYS A 390 -6.67 -15.65 0.85
CA LYS A 390 -7.49 -16.73 0.29
C LYS A 390 -6.71 -17.78 -0.49
N SER A 391 -5.40 -17.68 -0.50
CA SER A 391 -4.55 -18.62 -1.26
C SER A 391 -3.73 -19.54 -0.36
#